data_a7c290089b83134033a0f734ed131fdc
#
_entry.id   a7c290089b83134033a0f734ed131fdc
#
_cell.length_a   1.000
_cell.length_b   1.000
_cell.length_c   1.000
_cell.angle_alpha   90.00
_cell.angle_beta   90.00
_cell.angle_gamma   90.00
#
_symmetry.space_group_name_H-M   'P 1'
#
loop_
_entity.id
_entity.type
_entity.pdbx_description
1 polymer ?
#
loop_
_entity_poly.entity_id
_entity_poly.type
_entity_poly.pdbx_seq_one_letter_code
_entity_poly.pdbx_strand_id
1 'polypeptide(L)' 'MAESMARDLGPKGIHVAYVMIDAVIDLRWTRRSRPHLKDEDFAKPDDLAESIFQVSQQPRSAWTFNMDLRPFKEIW' A
#
# COMPACT_ATOMS: atom_id res chain seq x y z
N MET A 1 -6.15 14.95 -5.40
CA MET A 1 -5.10 14.95 -6.46
C MET A 1 -4.99 13.60 -7.17
N ALA A 2 -4.81 12.50 -6.45
CA ALA A 2 -4.70 11.18 -7.10
C ALA A 2 -5.92 10.82 -7.92
N GLU A 3 -7.13 11.12 -7.43
CA GLU A 3 -8.36 10.85 -8.16
C GLU A 3 -8.44 11.66 -9.46
N SER A 4 -8.06 12.92 -9.41
CA SER A 4 -8.03 13.77 -10.61
C SER A 4 -7.04 13.23 -11.63
N MET A 5 -5.87 12.79 -11.17
CA MET A 5 -4.86 12.18 -12.05
C MET A 5 -5.39 10.89 -12.67
N ALA A 6 -6.06 10.05 -11.88
CA ALA A 6 -6.60 8.79 -12.37
C ALA A 6 -7.66 9.03 -13.44
N ARG A 7 -8.54 10.03 -13.24
CA ARG A 7 -9.59 10.36 -14.21
C ARG A 7 -9.01 10.93 -15.50
N ASP A 8 -7.95 11.71 -15.41
CA ASP A 8 -7.31 12.33 -16.57
C ASP A 8 -6.44 11.35 -17.34
N LEU A 9 -5.62 10.59 -16.62
CA LEU A 9 -4.58 9.75 -17.23
C LEU A 9 -5.06 8.32 -17.53
N GLY A 10 -6.06 7.83 -16.80
CA GLY A 10 -6.59 6.48 -17.01
C GLY A 10 -7.00 6.22 -18.45
N PRO A 11 -7.84 7.10 -19.06
CA PRO A 11 -8.25 6.90 -20.45
C PRO A 11 -7.09 6.93 -21.43
N LYS A 12 -5.95 7.50 -21.05
CA LYS A 12 -4.73 7.53 -21.86
C LYS A 12 -3.86 6.29 -21.67
N GLY A 13 -4.32 5.32 -20.87
CA GLY A 13 -3.58 4.08 -20.63
C GLY A 13 -2.57 4.14 -19.52
N ILE A 14 -2.66 5.15 -18.64
CA ILE A 14 -1.75 5.28 -17.50
C ILE A 14 -2.50 4.88 -16.24
N HIS A 15 -1.96 3.88 -15.52
CA HIS A 15 -2.56 3.38 -14.30
C HIS A 15 -2.12 4.24 -13.11
N VAL A 16 -3.05 4.95 -12.51
CA VAL A 16 -2.83 5.74 -11.30
C VAL A 16 -3.55 5.05 -10.15
N ALA A 17 -2.82 4.73 -9.09
CA ALA A 17 -3.39 4.09 -7.91
C ALA A 17 -3.01 4.89 -6.65
N TYR A 18 -3.96 4.97 -5.73
CA TYR A 18 -3.76 5.58 -4.42
C TYR A 18 -3.63 4.45 -3.40
N VAL A 19 -2.48 4.38 -2.74
CA VAL A 19 -2.20 3.33 -1.77
C VAL A 19 -2.08 3.96 -0.39
N MET A 20 -2.94 3.54 0.53
CA MET A 20 -2.86 3.93 1.93
C MET A 20 -2.20 2.80 2.71
N ILE A 21 -1.12 3.11 3.43
CA ILE A 21 -0.45 2.16 4.29
C ILE A 21 -0.80 2.52 5.73
N ASP A 22 -1.74 1.78 6.31
CA ASP A 22 -2.21 1.99 7.68
C ASP A 22 -1.50 0.98 8.59
N ALA A 23 -0.23 1.28 8.87
CA ALA A 23 0.64 0.36 9.58
C ALA A 23 1.90 1.05 10.05
N VAL A 24 2.56 0.43 11.04
CA VAL A 24 3.94 0.78 11.39
C VAL A 24 4.83 -0.11 10.52
N ILE A 25 5.59 0.52 9.64
CA ILE A 25 6.48 -0.22 8.73
C ILE A 25 7.68 -0.76 9.50
N ASP A 26 8.06 -2.00 9.22
CA ASP A 26 9.15 -2.68 9.89
C ASP A 26 10.51 -2.11 9.45
N LEU A 27 11.00 -1.15 10.22
CA LEU A 27 12.29 -0.51 10.02
C LEU A 27 13.05 -0.53 11.34
N ARG A 28 14.37 -0.40 11.27
CA ARG A 28 15.19 -0.42 12.49
C ARG A 28 14.73 0.64 13.49
N TRP A 29 14.47 1.85 13.03
CA TRP A 29 14.07 2.94 13.93
C TRP A 29 12.64 2.80 14.45
N THR A 30 11.72 2.20 13.67
CA THR A 30 10.35 1.94 14.15
C THR A 30 10.35 0.86 15.21
N ARG A 31 11.18 -0.17 15.06
CA ARG A 31 11.37 -1.19 16.07
C ARG A 31 11.88 -0.60 17.37
N ARG A 32 12.82 0.32 17.26
CA ARG A 32 13.42 0.97 18.43
C ARG A 32 12.45 1.91 19.14
N SER A 33 11.65 2.66 18.38
CA SER A 33 10.69 3.62 18.96
C SER A 33 9.41 2.96 19.46
N ARG A 34 9.13 1.71 19.04
CA ARG A 34 7.92 0.96 19.40
C ARG A 34 8.29 -0.41 19.99
N PRO A 35 9.01 -0.46 21.12
CA PRO A 35 9.49 -1.75 21.63
C PRO A 35 8.38 -2.66 22.17
N HIS A 36 7.18 -2.11 22.41
CA HIS A 36 6.04 -2.89 22.89
C HIS A 36 5.32 -3.66 21.78
N LEU A 37 5.58 -3.34 20.51
CA LEU A 37 4.96 -4.03 19.40
C LEU A 37 5.66 -5.37 19.13
N LYS A 38 4.85 -6.35 18.73
CA LYS A 38 5.36 -7.67 18.35
C LYS A 38 5.72 -7.68 16.87
N ASP A 39 6.47 -8.68 16.44
CA ASP A 39 6.89 -8.81 15.04
C ASP A 39 5.69 -8.75 14.08
N GLU A 40 4.60 -9.42 14.44
CA GLU A 40 3.39 -9.48 13.59
C GLU A 40 2.60 -8.18 13.54
N ASP A 41 2.92 -7.20 14.39
CA ASP A 41 2.26 -5.89 14.39
C ASP A 41 2.86 -4.93 13.35
N PHE A 42 3.99 -5.29 12.76
CA PHE A 42 4.66 -4.46 11.76
C PHE A 42 4.31 -4.90 10.34
N ALA A 43 4.18 -3.92 9.44
CA ALA A 43 4.10 -4.22 8.02
C ALA A 43 5.52 -4.38 7.47
N LYS A 44 5.77 -5.48 6.78
CA LYS A 44 7.09 -5.77 6.22
C LYS A 44 7.24 -5.04 4.89
N PRO A 45 8.35 -4.32 4.67
CA PRO A 45 8.56 -3.59 3.41
C PRO A 45 8.45 -4.49 2.17
N ASP A 46 8.98 -5.70 2.22
CA ASP A 46 8.93 -6.62 1.09
C ASP A 46 7.50 -7.05 0.77
N ASP A 47 6.67 -7.25 1.78
CA ASP A 47 5.27 -7.62 1.60
C ASP A 47 4.47 -6.46 1.01
N LEU A 48 4.74 -5.23 1.47
CA LEU A 48 4.12 -4.03 0.91
C LEU A 48 4.51 -3.86 -0.55
N ALA A 49 5.79 -4.03 -0.86
CA ALA A 49 6.30 -3.91 -2.22
C ALA A 49 5.66 -4.93 -3.15
N GLU A 50 5.48 -6.17 -2.68
CA GLU A 50 4.85 -7.23 -3.48
C GLU A 50 3.40 -6.86 -3.82
N SER A 51 2.64 -6.36 -2.84
CA SER A 51 1.26 -5.94 -3.07
C SER A 51 1.17 -4.81 -4.10
N ILE A 52 2.05 -3.83 -3.98
CA ILE A 52 2.10 -2.70 -4.92
C ILE A 52 2.50 -3.17 -6.32
N PHE A 53 3.46 -4.08 -6.39
CA PHE A 53 3.89 -4.64 -7.68
C PHE A 53 2.73 -5.35 -8.38
N GLN A 54 1.97 -6.16 -7.65
CA GLN A 54 0.82 -6.88 -8.21
C GLN A 54 -0.22 -5.90 -8.79
N VAL A 55 -0.48 -4.79 -8.10
CA VAL A 55 -1.39 -3.77 -8.60
C VAL A 55 -0.85 -3.16 -9.90
N SER A 56 0.44 -2.92 -9.98
CA SER A 56 1.06 -2.35 -11.17
C SER A 56 0.97 -3.25 -12.39
N GLN A 57 0.74 -4.56 -12.19
CA GLN A 57 0.66 -5.55 -13.25
C GLN A 57 -0.77 -5.90 -13.65
N GLN A 58 -1.76 -5.22 -13.12
CA GLN A 58 -3.15 -5.50 -13.41
C GLN A 58 -3.50 -5.19 -14.88
N PRO A 59 -4.38 -6.00 -15.50
CA PRO A 59 -4.84 -5.72 -16.85
C PRO A 59 -5.71 -4.46 -16.88
N ARG A 60 -5.73 -3.78 -18.02
CA ARG A 60 -6.44 -2.51 -18.18
C ARG A 60 -7.94 -2.59 -17.89
N SER A 61 -8.54 -3.77 -18.05
CA SER A 61 -9.97 -3.94 -17.81
C SER A 61 -10.32 -4.00 -16.32
N ALA A 62 -9.33 -4.10 -15.44
CA ALA A 62 -9.57 -4.27 -14.00
C ALA A 62 -8.43 -3.64 -13.19
N TRP A 63 -8.35 -2.32 -13.23
CA TRP A 63 -7.37 -1.56 -12.47
C TRP A 63 -7.89 -1.19 -11.09
N THR A 64 -7.05 -1.36 -10.07
CA THR A 64 -7.31 -0.85 -8.74
C THR A 64 -6.95 0.63 -8.70
N PHE A 65 -7.87 1.47 -8.22
CA PHE A 65 -7.56 2.86 -7.96
C PHE A 65 -7.19 3.11 -6.50
N ASN A 66 -7.95 2.54 -5.57
CA ASN A 66 -7.80 2.84 -4.15
C ASN A 66 -7.63 1.54 -3.38
N MET A 67 -6.59 1.46 -2.53
CA MET A 67 -6.35 0.27 -1.73
C MET A 67 -5.72 0.63 -0.38
N ASP A 68 -6.07 -0.15 0.66
CA ASP A 68 -5.48 -0.05 1.98
C ASP A 68 -4.63 -1.29 2.25
N LEU A 69 -3.44 -1.08 2.80
CA LEU A 69 -2.57 -2.17 3.25
C LEU A 69 -2.39 -2.07 4.75
N ARG A 70 -2.69 -3.14 5.47
CA ARG A 70 -2.63 -3.21 6.93
C ARG A 70 -2.15 -4.57 7.38
N PRO A 71 -1.44 -4.66 8.51
CA PRO A 71 -1.23 -5.95 9.14
C PRO A 71 -2.57 -6.54 9.58
N PHE A 72 -2.67 -7.85 9.65
CA PHE A 72 -3.92 -8.53 9.97
C PHE A 72 -4.48 -8.17 11.36
N LYS A 73 -3.63 -7.71 12.27
CA LYS A 73 -4.02 -7.33 13.63
C LYS A 73 -4.29 -5.85 13.80
N GLU A 74 -4.20 -5.07 12.74
CA GLU A 74 -4.44 -3.63 12.84
C GLU A 74 -5.88 -3.35 13.21
N ILE A 75 -6.10 -2.41 14.11
CA ILE A 75 -7.44 -2.02 14.57
C ILE A 75 -7.95 -0.91 13.65
N TRP A 76 -9.16 -1.09 13.18
CA TRP A 76 -9.76 -0.11 12.27
C TRP A 76 -10.76 0.77 12.99
#